data_fadd46ac6ea8ace90ac1d1de64145f3d
#
_entry.id   fadd46ac6ea8ace90ac1d1de64145f3d
#
_cell.length_a   1.000
_cell.length_b   1.000
_cell.length_c   1.000
_cell.angle_alpha   90.00
_cell.angle_beta   90.00
_cell.angle_gamma   90.00
#
_symmetry.space_group_name_H-M   'P 1'
#
loop_
_entity.id
_entity.type
_entity.pdbx_description
1 polymer ?
#
loop_
_entity_poly.entity_id
_entity_poly.type
_entity_poly.pdbx_seq_one_letter_code
_entity_poly.pdbx_strand_id
1 'polypeptide(L)'
;MFSTDHKQLAILIDPHKGGNQLDQLLPLLQQNPPHYILVGGSMVSNTTTTVIETIRQYVSVPVLLFPGSAAQFSPAADALMYLSLISGRNPDFLISQHVQSAMQVYQYQMPVIPVGYMLVESGSLTSVQYISNTQPLPRTKNDI
;
A
#
# COMPACT_ATOMS: atom_id res chain seq x y z
N MET A 1 -6.93 -2.84 14.83
CA MET A 1 -5.59 -2.79 14.22
C MET A 1 -5.00 -1.39 14.38
N PHE A 2 -5.56 -0.34 13.79
CA PHE A 2 -5.10 1.02 14.06
C PHE A 2 -5.71 1.56 15.37
N SER A 3 -4.87 2.15 16.24
CA SER A 3 -5.33 2.82 17.47
C SER A 3 -5.50 4.31 17.21
N THR A 4 -6.50 4.92 17.85
CA THR A 4 -6.70 6.39 17.85
C THR A 4 -6.08 7.07 19.08
N ASP A 5 -5.63 6.28 20.06
CA ASP A 5 -5.21 6.79 21.37
C ASP A 5 -3.79 7.36 21.35
N HIS A 6 -2.98 6.98 20.36
CA HIS A 6 -1.60 7.45 20.21
C HIS A 6 -1.17 7.46 18.75
N LYS A 7 -0.14 8.25 18.47
CA LYS A 7 0.45 8.34 17.13
C LYS A 7 1.15 7.02 16.77
N GLN A 8 0.94 6.56 15.56
CA GLN A 8 1.54 5.35 15.02
C GLN A 8 2.38 5.67 13.78
N LEU A 9 3.49 4.96 13.61
CA LEU A 9 4.36 5.07 12.45
C LEU A 9 4.15 3.86 11.55
N ALA A 10 3.86 4.10 10.28
CA ALA A 10 3.88 3.11 9.22
C ALA A 10 4.93 3.48 8.17
N ILE A 11 5.71 2.51 7.70
CA ILE A 11 6.71 2.71 6.65
C ILE A 11 6.26 1.98 5.40
N LEU A 12 6.18 2.71 4.28
CA LEU A 12 5.84 2.13 2.98
C LEU A 12 7.11 1.68 2.25
N ILE A 13 7.14 0.41 1.86
CA ILE A 13 8.17 -0.21 1.04
C ILE A 13 7.57 -0.54 -0.33
N ASP A 14 8.08 0.10 -1.38
CA ASP A 14 7.69 -0.17 -2.75
C ASP A 14 8.61 -1.27 -3.33
N PRO A 15 8.09 -2.47 -3.63
CA PRO A 15 8.90 -3.58 -4.14
C PRO A 15 9.65 -3.26 -5.44
N HIS A 16 9.10 -2.36 -6.25
CA HIS A 16 9.72 -1.97 -7.51
C HIS A 16 10.93 -1.04 -7.31
N LYS A 17 10.91 -0.23 -6.25
CA LYS A 17 11.98 0.71 -5.92
C LYS A 17 13.00 0.13 -4.94
N GLY A 18 12.66 -1.01 -4.31
CA GLY A 18 13.34 -1.53 -3.12
C GLY A 18 14.73 -2.12 -3.33
N GLY A 19 15.10 -2.64 -4.49
CA GLY A 19 16.42 -3.20 -4.80
C GLY A 19 17.47 -3.13 -3.69
N ASN A 20 18.63 -2.54 -3.95
CA ASN A 20 19.70 -2.33 -2.96
C ASN A 20 19.29 -1.46 -1.75
N GLN A 21 18.17 -0.73 -1.83
CA GLN A 21 17.70 0.11 -0.70
C GLN A 21 17.05 -0.75 0.41
N LEU A 22 16.46 -1.88 0.06
CA LEU A 22 15.85 -2.79 1.05
C LEU A 22 16.91 -3.32 2.02
N ASP A 23 18.07 -3.79 1.50
CA ASP A 23 19.16 -4.33 2.31
C ASP A 23 19.72 -3.30 3.30
N GLN A 24 19.72 -2.02 2.92
CA GLN A 24 20.15 -0.93 3.80
C GLN A 24 19.08 -0.56 4.83
N LEU A 25 17.80 -0.69 4.46
CA LEU A 25 16.68 -0.33 5.32
C LEU A 25 16.41 -1.38 6.41
N LEU A 26 16.51 -2.66 6.10
CA LEU A 26 16.16 -3.75 7.01
C LEU A 26 16.89 -3.71 8.37
N PRO A 27 18.21 -3.47 8.44
CA PRO A 27 18.91 -3.33 9.73
C PRO A 27 18.40 -2.13 10.55
N LEU A 28 18.00 -1.04 9.90
CA LEU A 28 17.46 0.14 10.58
C LEU A 28 16.06 -0.15 11.17
N LEU A 29 15.23 -0.89 10.42
CA LEU A 29 13.92 -1.33 10.90
C LEU A 29 14.03 -2.30 12.08
N GLN A 30 15.06 -3.13 12.09
CA GLN A 30 15.32 -4.05 13.21
C GLN A 30 15.70 -3.29 14.49
N GLN A 31 16.51 -2.23 14.37
CA GLN A 31 16.91 -1.40 15.50
C GLN A 31 15.78 -0.50 16.01
N ASN A 32 14.94 0.02 15.09
CA ASN A 32 13.86 0.95 15.38
C ASN A 32 12.58 0.50 14.66
N PRO A 33 11.90 -0.55 15.15
CA PRO A 33 10.74 -1.09 14.46
C PRO A 33 9.58 -0.08 14.43
N PRO A 34 8.94 0.12 13.26
CA PRO A 34 7.72 0.91 13.16
C PRO A 34 6.53 0.14 13.76
N HIS A 35 5.37 0.76 13.82
CA HIS A 35 4.14 0.06 14.24
C HIS A 35 3.61 -0.85 13.12
N TYR A 36 3.79 -0.45 11.86
CA TYR A 36 3.38 -1.20 10.67
C TYR A 36 4.38 -1.02 9.54
N ILE A 37 4.49 -2.04 8.69
CA ILE A 37 5.13 -1.93 7.39
C ILE A 37 4.04 -2.09 6.32
N LEU A 38 3.99 -1.15 5.38
CA LEU A 38 3.13 -1.22 4.22
C LEU A 38 3.97 -1.70 3.03
N VAL A 39 3.50 -2.70 2.30
CA VAL A 39 4.20 -3.21 1.11
C VAL A 39 3.31 -3.06 -0.11
N GLY A 40 3.79 -2.36 -1.11
CA GLY A 40 3.08 -2.10 -2.35
C GLY A 40 3.56 -0.84 -3.05
N GLY A 41 2.92 -0.50 -4.15
CA GLY A 41 3.26 0.68 -4.94
C GLY A 41 2.42 0.76 -6.19
N SER A 42 2.59 1.85 -6.94
CA SER A 42 1.80 2.13 -8.15
C SER A 42 2.15 1.22 -9.33
N MET A 43 3.33 0.64 -9.35
CA MET A 43 3.78 -0.24 -10.44
C MET A 43 3.66 -1.71 -10.02
N VAL A 44 3.24 -2.56 -10.95
CA VAL A 44 3.11 -3.99 -10.72
C VAL A 44 4.50 -4.63 -10.59
N SER A 45 4.72 -5.37 -9.52
CA SER A 45 5.93 -6.17 -9.31
C SER A 45 5.52 -7.55 -8.81
N ASN A 46 6.06 -8.60 -9.43
CA ASN A 46 5.85 -9.99 -8.99
C ASN A 46 6.67 -10.35 -7.74
N THR A 47 7.35 -9.39 -7.15
CA THR A 47 8.25 -9.58 -6.01
C THR A 47 7.61 -9.29 -4.66
N THR A 48 6.32 -8.96 -4.59
CA THR A 48 5.64 -8.57 -3.34
C THR A 48 5.79 -9.63 -2.25
N THR A 49 5.54 -10.89 -2.55
CA THR A 49 5.67 -11.99 -1.59
C THR A 49 7.11 -12.13 -1.09
N THR A 50 8.09 -12.13 -1.98
CA THR A 50 9.51 -12.24 -1.62
C THR A 50 9.96 -11.09 -0.72
N VAL A 51 9.52 -9.86 -1.02
CA VAL A 51 9.83 -8.69 -0.18
C VAL A 51 9.23 -8.84 1.22
N ILE A 52 7.98 -9.30 1.33
CA ILE A 52 7.34 -9.53 2.63
C ILE A 52 8.10 -10.62 3.42
N GLU A 53 8.43 -11.74 2.79
CA GLU A 53 9.18 -12.83 3.41
C GLU A 53 10.57 -12.36 3.88
N THR A 54 11.23 -11.53 3.09
CA THR A 54 12.51 -10.92 3.48
C THR A 54 12.35 -10.02 4.69
N ILE A 55 11.36 -9.12 4.70
CA ILE A 55 11.08 -8.22 5.84
C ILE A 55 10.86 -9.02 7.13
N ARG A 56 10.12 -10.14 7.06
CA ARG A 56 9.81 -10.98 8.22
C ARG A 56 11.02 -11.67 8.84
N GLN A 57 12.15 -11.77 8.13
CA GLN A 57 13.40 -12.29 8.70
C GLN A 57 14.07 -11.28 9.65
N TYR A 58 13.73 -10.00 9.53
CA TYR A 58 14.36 -8.91 10.30
C TYR A 58 13.45 -8.32 11.38
N VAL A 59 12.14 -8.27 11.13
CA VAL A 59 11.20 -7.62 12.05
C VAL A 59 9.90 -8.42 12.19
N SER A 60 9.31 -8.36 13.39
CA SER A 60 8.05 -9.05 13.74
C SER A 60 6.86 -8.09 13.82
N VAL A 61 6.90 -6.97 13.09
CA VAL A 61 5.78 -6.03 13.05
C VAL A 61 4.75 -6.43 12.00
N PRO A 62 3.47 -6.05 12.14
CA PRO A 62 2.46 -6.35 11.13
C PRO A 62 2.82 -5.75 9.77
N VAL A 63 2.74 -6.60 8.71
CA VAL A 63 2.98 -6.22 7.32
C VAL A 63 1.65 -6.17 6.58
N LEU A 64 1.28 -5.00 6.07
CA LEU A 64 0.02 -4.76 5.38
C LEU A 64 0.27 -4.54 3.89
N LEU A 65 -0.57 -5.12 3.04
CA LEU A 65 -0.54 -4.81 1.61
C LEU A 65 -1.12 -3.41 1.37
N PHE A 66 -0.38 -2.61 0.59
CA PHE A 66 -0.80 -1.31 0.07
C PHE A 66 -0.73 -1.32 -1.47
N PRO A 67 -1.58 -2.12 -2.14
CA PRO A 67 -1.39 -2.47 -3.54
C PRO A 67 -1.89 -1.38 -4.48
N GLY A 68 -1.17 -1.16 -5.58
CA GLY A 68 -1.64 -0.37 -6.73
C GLY A 68 -2.49 -1.19 -7.72
N SER A 69 -2.49 -2.52 -7.60
CA SER A 69 -3.32 -3.40 -8.42
C SER A 69 -3.57 -4.75 -7.74
N ALA A 70 -4.59 -5.49 -8.22
CA ALA A 70 -4.92 -6.84 -7.75
C ALA A 70 -3.74 -7.84 -7.93
N ALA A 71 -2.86 -7.61 -8.90
CA ALA A 71 -1.69 -8.47 -9.13
C ALA A 71 -0.63 -8.42 -8.03
N GLN A 72 -0.70 -7.43 -7.13
CA GLN A 72 0.21 -7.33 -5.97
C GLN A 72 -0.30 -8.08 -4.73
N PHE A 73 -1.39 -8.83 -4.85
CA PHE A 73 -1.87 -9.66 -3.76
C PHE A 73 -0.80 -10.67 -3.31
N SER A 74 -0.64 -10.80 -2.00
CA SER A 74 0.25 -11.79 -1.39
C SER A 74 -0.36 -12.34 -0.11
N PRO A 75 -0.49 -13.67 0.02
CA PRO A 75 -1.00 -14.31 1.24
C PRO A 75 0.01 -14.25 2.40
N ALA A 76 1.24 -13.82 2.15
CA ALA A 76 2.26 -13.66 3.18
C ALA A 76 2.05 -12.42 4.07
N ALA A 77 1.16 -11.51 3.70
CA ALA A 77 0.82 -10.32 4.49
C ALA A 77 -0.18 -10.64 5.61
N ASP A 78 -0.23 -9.78 6.62
CA ASP A 78 -1.18 -9.91 7.74
C ASP A 78 -2.56 -9.31 7.43
N ALA A 79 -2.64 -8.34 6.54
CA ALA A 79 -3.90 -7.76 6.06
C ALA A 79 -3.71 -7.02 4.73
N LEU A 80 -4.82 -6.77 4.06
CA LEU A 80 -4.92 -6.00 2.83
C LEU A 80 -5.62 -4.66 3.07
N MET A 81 -4.96 -3.57 2.77
CA MET A 81 -5.61 -2.26 2.65
C MET A 81 -6.39 -2.24 1.32
N TYR A 82 -7.70 -2.31 1.42
CA TYR A 82 -8.59 -2.39 0.24
C TYR A 82 -8.89 -0.98 -0.23
N LEU A 83 -8.03 -0.48 -1.12
CA LEU A 83 -7.98 0.93 -1.51
C LEU A 83 -9.04 1.29 -2.55
N SER A 84 -9.84 2.32 -2.27
CA SER A 84 -10.69 2.99 -3.26
C SER A 84 -10.16 4.40 -3.48
N LEU A 85 -9.76 4.74 -4.71
CA LEU A 85 -9.25 6.07 -5.06
C LEU A 85 -10.43 7.05 -5.19
N ILE A 86 -10.98 7.47 -4.05
CA ILE A 86 -12.24 8.24 -3.96
C ILE A 86 -12.14 9.67 -4.50
N SER A 87 -10.94 10.22 -4.65
CA SER A 87 -10.71 11.49 -5.34
C SER A 87 -10.74 11.37 -6.87
N GLY A 88 -10.68 10.14 -7.41
CA GLY A 88 -10.66 9.87 -8.83
C GLY A 88 -12.04 9.59 -9.44
N ARG A 89 -12.05 9.51 -10.78
CA ARG A 89 -13.22 9.08 -11.58
C ARG A 89 -12.92 7.84 -12.41
N ASN A 90 -11.73 7.26 -12.23
CA ASN A 90 -11.32 6.04 -12.93
C ASN A 90 -11.93 4.81 -12.25
N PRO A 91 -12.87 4.09 -12.92
CA PRO A 91 -13.55 2.94 -12.34
C PRO A 91 -12.61 1.78 -12.00
N ASP A 92 -11.44 1.68 -12.63
CA ASP A 92 -10.47 0.64 -12.31
C ASP A 92 -9.97 0.75 -10.87
N PHE A 93 -9.79 1.97 -10.36
CA PHE A 93 -9.32 2.22 -9.00
C PHE A 93 -10.46 2.45 -7.99
N LEU A 94 -11.70 2.39 -8.44
CA LEU A 94 -12.89 2.49 -7.59
C LEU A 94 -13.56 1.13 -7.38
N ILE A 95 -13.56 0.26 -8.41
CA ILE A 95 -14.34 -0.98 -8.43
C ILE A 95 -13.54 -2.15 -8.98
N SER A 96 -12.89 -2.02 -10.17
CA SER A 96 -12.38 -3.17 -10.92
C SER A 96 -11.28 -3.93 -10.18
N GLN A 97 -10.36 -3.24 -9.50
CA GLN A 97 -9.30 -3.88 -8.71
C GLN A 97 -9.87 -4.71 -7.55
N HIS A 98 -10.97 -4.26 -6.96
CA HIS A 98 -11.68 -5.00 -5.90
C HIS A 98 -12.30 -6.28 -6.46
N VAL A 99 -13.00 -6.18 -7.59
CA VAL A 99 -13.62 -7.35 -8.23
C VAL A 99 -12.56 -8.39 -8.63
N GLN A 100 -11.43 -7.95 -9.20
CA GLN A 100 -10.34 -8.84 -9.60
C GLN A 100 -9.68 -9.55 -8.42
N SER A 101 -9.53 -8.90 -7.27
CA SER A 101 -8.90 -9.48 -6.08
C SER A 101 -9.85 -10.24 -5.16
N ALA A 102 -11.17 -10.08 -5.32
CA ALA A 102 -12.17 -10.62 -4.39
C ALA A 102 -12.04 -12.13 -4.14
N MET A 103 -11.81 -12.93 -5.20
CA MET A 103 -11.66 -14.38 -5.07
C MET A 103 -10.40 -14.77 -4.29
N GLN A 104 -9.27 -14.06 -4.51
CA GLN A 104 -8.04 -14.31 -3.76
C GLN A 104 -8.24 -13.94 -2.28
N VAL A 105 -8.84 -12.78 -2.00
CA VAL A 105 -9.17 -12.34 -0.63
C VAL A 105 -10.02 -13.39 0.09
N TYR A 106 -11.05 -13.91 -0.58
CA TYR A 106 -11.92 -14.94 -0.03
C TYR A 106 -11.19 -16.28 0.21
N GLN A 107 -10.45 -16.77 -0.78
CA GLN A 107 -9.74 -18.06 -0.70
C GLN A 107 -8.70 -18.09 0.41
N TYR A 108 -7.96 -17.01 0.60
CA TYR A 108 -6.95 -16.89 1.64
C TYR A 108 -7.49 -16.33 2.96
N GLN A 109 -8.79 -16.02 3.03
CA GLN A 109 -9.43 -15.39 4.19
C GLN A 109 -8.63 -14.18 4.71
N MET A 110 -8.10 -13.41 3.76
CA MET A 110 -7.23 -12.26 4.06
C MET A 110 -8.02 -11.20 4.83
N PRO A 111 -7.54 -10.78 6.01
CA PRO A 111 -8.13 -9.64 6.71
C PRO A 111 -8.08 -8.38 5.84
N VAL A 112 -9.22 -7.69 5.72
CA VAL A 112 -9.37 -6.51 4.86
C VAL A 112 -9.56 -5.26 5.69
N ILE A 113 -8.84 -4.21 5.34
CA ILE A 113 -8.98 -2.86 5.90
C ILE A 113 -9.50 -1.96 4.77
N PRO A 114 -10.80 -1.58 4.77
CA PRO A 114 -11.32 -0.67 3.76
C PRO A 114 -10.74 0.73 3.92
N VAL A 115 -10.22 1.31 2.83
CA VAL A 115 -9.53 2.60 2.84
C VAL A 115 -10.01 3.48 1.69
N GLY A 116 -10.51 4.66 2.01
CA GLY A 116 -10.70 5.73 1.04
C GLY A 116 -9.37 6.45 0.80
N TYR A 117 -8.81 6.31 -0.40
CA TYR A 117 -7.55 6.94 -0.78
C TYR A 117 -7.82 8.24 -1.54
N MET A 118 -7.25 9.34 -1.05
CA MET A 118 -7.38 10.65 -1.68
C MET A 118 -6.03 11.14 -2.15
N LEU A 119 -5.93 11.45 -3.45
CA LEU A 119 -4.75 12.08 -4.03
C LEU A 119 -4.90 13.59 -3.97
N VAL A 120 -4.00 14.26 -3.28
CA VAL A 120 -3.93 15.71 -3.17
C VAL A 120 -2.74 16.22 -3.98
N GLU A 121 -2.89 17.37 -4.63
CA GLU A 121 -1.86 17.98 -5.48
C GLU A 121 -0.54 18.15 -4.72
N SER A 122 0.55 17.65 -5.28
CA SER A 122 1.90 17.70 -4.68
C SER A 122 2.86 18.68 -5.39
N GLY A 123 2.40 19.34 -6.45
CA GLY A 123 3.20 20.29 -7.25
C GLY A 123 4.02 19.62 -8.37
N SER A 124 4.08 18.27 -8.39
CA SER A 124 4.71 17.48 -9.45
C SER A 124 3.87 16.25 -9.78
N LEU A 125 3.99 15.76 -11.01
CA LEU A 125 3.30 14.54 -11.44
C LEU A 125 3.78 13.32 -10.62
N THR A 126 2.85 12.64 -9.96
CA THR A 126 3.13 11.41 -9.21
C THR A 126 2.85 10.18 -10.05
N SER A 127 3.48 9.03 -9.72
CA SER A 127 3.20 7.76 -10.39
C SER A 127 1.74 7.31 -10.21
N VAL A 128 1.14 7.56 -9.06
CA VAL A 128 -0.29 7.28 -8.82
C VAL A 128 -1.16 8.10 -9.77
N GLN A 129 -0.91 9.41 -9.88
CA GLN A 129 -1.64 10.29 -10.78
C GLN A 129 -1.54 9.83 -12.24
N TYR A 130 -0.34 9.48 -12.68
CA TYR A 130 -0.10 9.02 -14.04
C TYR A 130 -0.81 7.69 -14.34
N ILE A 131 -0.60 6.67 -13.50
CA ILE A 131 -1.14 5.31 -13.71
C ILE A 131 -2.66 5.28 -13.57
N SER A 132 -3.22 6.01 -12.59
CA SER A 132 -4.66 6.05 -12.37
C SER A 132 -5.39 6.99 -13.35
N ASN A 133 -4.66 7.77 -14.11
CA ASN A 133 -5.22 8.83 -14.97
C ASN A 133 -6.23 9.71 -14.19
N THR A 134 -5.83 10.12 -12.99
CA THR A 134 -6.68 10.82 -12.03
C THR A 134 -6.13 12.23 -11.78
N GLN A 135 -7.02 13.22 -11.80
CA GLN A 135 -6.67 14.57 -11.39
C GLN A 135 -6.68 14.65 -9.86
N PRO A 136 -5.59 15.11 -9.22
CA PRO A 136 -5.55 15.28 -7.78
C PRO A 136 -6.52 16.35 -7.29
N LEU A 137 -6.92 16.26 -6.03
CA LEU A 137 -7.63 17.33 -5.35
C LEU A 137 -6.69 18.53 -5.16
N PRO A 138 -7.17 19.77 -5.33
CA PRO A 138 -6.38 20.96 -5.10
C PRO A 138 -5.99 21.10 -3.61
N ARG A 139 -4.92 21.86 -3.33
CA ARG A 139 -4.44 22.07 -1.95
C ARG A 139 -5.29 23.05 -1.14
N THR A 140 -6.20 23.75 -1.76
CA THR A 140 -6.97 24.80 -1.12
C THR A 140 -8.06 24.21 -0.23
N LYS A 141 -8.22 24.76 0.99
CA LYS A 141 -9.20 24.28 1.98
C LYS A 141 -10.66 24.32 1.50
N ASN A 142 -10.94 25.12 0.44
CA ASN A 142 -12.30 25.29 -0.07
C ASN A 142 -12.73 24.20 -1.04
N ASP A 143 -11.82 23.29 -1.41
CA ASP A 143 -12.01 22.33 -2.49
C ASP A 143 -11.91 20.86 -2.02
N ILE A 144 -11.76 20.65 -0.69
CA ILE A 144 -11.66 19.32 -0.08
C ILE A 144 -12.89 19.05 0.80
#